data_98516a15d1ff19aab6780a2e248f7577
#
_entry.id   98516a15d1ff19aab6780a2e248f7577
#
_cell.length_a   1.000
_cell.length_b   1.000
_cell.length_c   1.000
_cell.angle_alpha   90.00
_cell.angle_beta   90.00
_cell.angle_gamma   90.00
#
_symmetry.space_group_name_H-M   'P 1'
#
loop_
_entity.id
_entity.type
_entity.pdbx_description
1 polymer ?
#
loop_
_entity_poly.entity_id
_entity_poly.type
_entity_poly.pdbx_seq_one_letter_code
_entity_poly.pdbx_strand_id
1 'polypeptide(L)'
;MPSSISNSKAGLQAGATTRSICLVLIGVALMGAMVEGLARFALDRMSRIEHRIEQEYRGSLTIPAKTTSGQPTMVLLGNSILLEGVDFPSFRSMMSSKYDVYRLVIEQTEYLDLYYILRTLFRRGSRPHDVVLCLGVDHLVGDNIRGEFTARYQDATDLADLVRREHLDATTTTNYFFAHWSGWFGTRTEIRKWLLARVMPDVGGLTTVLGFRPAPALSESEVRLKSEARLRELKTLCDEYGARLTIVIPPTLSKEDHAEVVSALGRELGIRVLIPVKAGTMEESLFRDGFHLNSSGAEVFTAKLASVL
;
A
#
# COMPACT_ATOMS: atom_id res chain seq x y z
N MET A 1 -62.95 -16.07 -46.13
CA MET A 1 -61.58 -15.51 -46.25
C MET A 1 -61.31 -14.64 -45.02
N PRO A 2 -60.43 -15.01 -44.12
CA PRO A 2 -59.98 -14.08 -43.07
C PRO A 2 -58.62 -13.52 -43.45
N SER A 3 -58.50 -12.21 -43.40
CA SER A 3 -57.37 -11.36 -43.74
C SER A 3 -56.26 -11.46 -42.70
N SER A 4 -55.08 -11.85 -43.13
CA SER A 4 -53.83 -11.82 -42.36
C SER A 4 -53.22 -10.42 -42.42
N ILE A 5 -53.51 -9.55 -41.49
CA ILE A 5 -52.80 -8.29 -41.26
C ILE A 5 -52.62 -8.10 -39.74
N SER A 6 -51.60 -8.68 -39.17
CA SER A 6 -51.24 -8.35 -37.78
C SER A 6 -49.78 -8.61 -37.35
N ASN A 7 -48.82 -8.94 -38.23
CA ASN A 7 -47.46 -9.26 -37.78
C ASN A 7 -46.38 -8.22 -38.09
N SER A 8 -46.65 -7.15 -38.81
CA SER A 8 -45.62 -6.17 -39.19
C SER A 8 -45.35 -5.09 -38.15
N LYS A 9 -46.34 -4.77 -37.29
CA LYS A 9 -46.17 -3.74 -36.24
C LYS A 9 -45.35 -4.21 -35.03
N ALA A 10 -45.43 -5.48 -34.66
CA ALA A 10 -44.69 -6.04 -33.54
C ALA A 10 -43.16 -6.08 -33.79
N GLY A 11 -42.75 -6.39 -35.03
CA GLY A 11 -41.33 -6.41 -35.42
C GLY A 11 -40.68 -5.03 -35.45
N LEU A 12 -41.44 -4.00 -35.87
CA LEU A 12 -40.95 -2.61 -35.88
C LEU A 12 -40.79 -2.03 -34.47
N GLN A 13 -41.70 -2.34 -33.57
CA GLN A 13 -41.60 -1.92 -32.15
C GLN A 13 -40.46 -2.62 -31.40
N ALA A 14 -40.26 -3.91 -31.61
CA ALA A 14 -39.13 -4.64 -31.02
C ALA A 14 -37.77 -4.09 -31.50
N GLY A 15 -37.63 -3.76 -32.77
CA GLY A 15 -36.39 -3.16 -33.31
C GLY A 15 -36.12 -1.75 -32.80
N ALA A 16 -37.16 -0.92 -32.61
CA ALA A 16 -37.02 0.41 -32.01
C ALA A 16 -36.60 0.36 -30.53
N THR A 17 -37.18 -0.57 -29.77
CA THR A 17 -36.83 -0.77 -28.35
C THR A 17 -35.38 -1.27 -28.19
N THR A 18 -34.94 -2.24 -29.01
CA THR A 18 -33.57 -2.75 -29.01
C THR A 18 -32.58 -1.66 -29.35
N ARG A 19 -32.88 -0.82 -30.36
CA ARG A 19 -32.01 0.31 -30.75
C ARG A 19 -31.88 1.35 -29.63
N SER A 20 -32.96 1.66 -28.94
CA SER A 20 -32.96 2.58 -27.80
C SER A 20 -32.18 2.03 -26.62
N ILE A 21 -32.29 0.76 -26.30
CA ILE A 21 -31.49 0.09 -25.25
C ILE A 21 -30.01 0.13 -25.61
N CYS A 22 -29.63 -0.20 -26.85
CA CYS A 22 -28.24 -0.12 -27.30
C CYS A 22 -27.68 1.31 -27.20
N LEU A 23 -28.44 2.33 -27.57
CA LEU A 23 -28.02 3.73 -27.46
C LEU A 23 -27.80 4.16 -25.98
N VAL A 24 -28.70 3.74 -25.09
CA VAL A 24 -28.54 3.98 -23.64
C VAL A 24 -27.30 3.29 -23.10
N LEU A 25 -27.07 2.03 -23.43
CA LEU A 25 -25.88 1.28 -23.00
C LEU A 25 -24.58 1.91 -23.52
N ILE A 26 -24.56 2.35 -24.79
CA ILE A 26 -23.42 3.08 -25.36
C ILE A 26 -23.21 4.41 -24.63
N GLY A 27 -24.27 5.15 -24.36
CA GLY A 27 -24.20 6.41 -23.61
C GLY A 27 -23.61 6.21 -22.19
N VAL A 28 -24.08 5.19 -21.49
CA VAL A 28 -23.55 4.81 -20.16
C VAL A 28 -22.08 4.40 -20.25
N ALA A 29 -21.70 3.60 -21.23
CA ALA A 29 -20.31 3.19 -21.44
C ALA A 29 -19.39 4.37 -21.76
N LEU A 30 -19.81 5.30 -22.63
CA LEU A 30 -19.07 6.52 -22.94
C LEU A 30 -18.93 7.44 -21.74
N MET A 31 -20.00 7.61 -20.95
CA MET A 31 -19.96 8.39 -19.73
C MET A 31 -19.01 7.75 -18.70
N GLY A 32 -19.04 6.44 -18.54
CA GLY A 32 -18.11 5.69 -17.70
C GLY A 32 -16.65 5.87 -18.14
N ALA A 33 -16.38 5.75 -19.45
CA ALA A 33 -15.05 5.97 -20.02
C ALA A 33 -14.56 7.42 -19.82
N MET A 34 -15.46 8.40 -19.95
CA MET A 34 -15.14 9.80 -19.72
C MET A 34 -14.80 10.05 -18.22
N VAL A 35 -15.61 9.53 -17.31
CA VAL A 35 -15.35 9.64 -15.85
C VAL A 35 -14.03 8.98 -15.50
N GLU A 36 -13.73 7.79 -16.02
CA GLU A 36 -12.46 7.09 -15.81
C GLU A 36 -11.28 7.89 -16.36
N GLY A 37 -11.39 8.42 -17.59
CA GLY A 37 -10.36 9.27 -18.19
C GLY A 37 -10.11 10.55 -17.40
N LEU A 38 -11.16 11.23 -16.96
CA LEU A 38 -11.06 12.42 -16.12
C LEU A 38 -10.46 12.10 -14.75
N ALA A 39 -10.84 10.98 -14.16
CA ALA A 39 -10.29 10.55 -12.86
C ALA A 39 -8.78 10.30 -12.98
N ARG A 40 -8.33 9.54 -13.95
CA ARG A 40 -6.90 9.28 -14.19
C ARG A 40 -6.13 10.57 -14.46
N PHE A 41 -6.66 11.43 -15.30
CA PHE A 41 -6.04 12.72 -15.61
C PHE A 41 -6.00 13.66 -14.41
N ALA A 42 -7.08 13.72 -13.61
CA ALA A 42 -7.16 14.58 -12.44
C ALA A 42 -6.25 14.09 -11.31
N LEU A 43 -6.21 12.77 -11.09
CA LEU A 43 -5.37 12.16 -10.05
C LEU A 43 -3.89 12.44 -10.29
N ASP A 44 -3.41 12.27 -11.52
CA ASP A 44 -2.02 12.54 -11.86
C ASP A 44 -1.61 14.02 -11.62
N ARG A 45 -2.56 14.94 -11.65
CA ARG A 45 -2.29 16.39 -11.52
C ARG A 45 -2.68 17.00 -10.18
N MET A 46 -3.66 16.42 -9.49
CA MET A 46 -4.24 17.01 -8.29
C MET A 46 -3.69 16.42 -7.00
N SER A 47 -3.22 15.18 -7.00
CA SER A 47 -2.69 14.50 -5.82
C SER A 47 -1.18 14.28 -5.93
N ARG A 48 -0.40 15.11 -5.23
CA ARG A 48 1.06 14.90 -5.11
C ARG A 48 1.39 13.52 -4.51
N ILE A 49 0.54 13.03 -3.62
CA ILE A 49 0.69 11.73 -2.96
C ILE A 49 0.53 10.60 -3.97
N GLU A 50 -0.55 10.63 -4.77
CA GLU A 50 -0.81 9.64 -5.82
C GLU A 50 0.32 9.60 -6.86
N HIS A 51 0.74 10.77 -7.32
CA HIS A 51 1.82 10.89 -8.28
C HIS A 51 3.14 10.30 -7.75
N ARG A 52 3.47 10.57 -6.48
CA ARG A 52 4.65 10.00 -5.81
C ARG A 52 4.55 8.46 -5.75
N ILE A 53 3.41 7.93 -5.25
CA ILE A 53 3.21 6.48 -5.13
C ILE A 53 3.34 5.81 -6.49
N GLU A 54 2.70 6.38 -7.52
CA GLU A 54 2.75 5.83 -8.87
C GLU A 54 4.18 5.83 -9.44
N GLN A 55 4.94 6.91 -9.24
CA GLN A 55 6.35 6.96 -9.65
C GLN A 55 7.20 5.93 -8.90
N GLU A 56 7.05 5.83 -7.58
CA GLU A 56 7.78 4.86 -6.76
C GLU A 56 7.41 3.41 -7.16
N TYR A 57 6.13 3.14 -7.40
CA TYR A 57 5.68 1.83 -7.85
C TYR A 57 6.25 1.46 -9.23
N ARG A 58 6.13 2.36 -10.22
CA ARG A 58 6.72 2.12 -11.56
C ARG A 58 8.22 1.92 -11.50
N GLY A 59 8.92 2.72 -10.71
CA GLY A 59 10.35 2.54 -10.48
C GLY A 59 10.71 1.21 -9.83
N SER A 60 9.79 0.66 -9.04
CA SER A 60 9.99 -0.61 -8.33
C SER A 60 9.65 -1.86 -9.16
N LEU A 61 8.97 -1.74 -10.29
CA LEU A 61 8.54 -2.89 -11.11
C LEU A 61 9.70 -3.65 -11.74
N THR A 62 10.83 -2.99 -12.01
CA THR A 62 11.94 -3.55 -12.80
C THR A 62 13.29 -3.35 -12.11
N ILE A 63 13.34 -3.41 -10.78
CA ILE A 63 14.60 -3.30 -10.03
C ILE A 63 15.46 -4.54 -10.34
N PRO A 64 16.68 -4.39 -10.87
CA PRO A 64 17.61 -5.51 -11.04
C PRO A 64 18.26 -5.87 -9.71
N ALA A 65 18.83 -7.07 -9.59
CA ALA A 65 19.61 -7.42 -8.39
C ALA A 65 20.88 -6.56 -8.22
N LYS A 66 21.47 -6.17 -9.35
CA LYS A 66 22.61 -5.26 -9.42
C LYS A 66 22.43 -4.28 -10.57
N THR A 67 22.95 -3.07 -10.38
CA THR A 67 23.05 -2.07 -11.45
C THR A 67 24.00 -2.53 -12.54
N THR A 68 24.05 -1.81 -13.65
CA THR A 68 25.03 -2.03 -14.72
C THR A 68 26.47 -1.84 -14.26
N SER A 69 26.71 -1.04 -13.22
CA SER A 69 28.01 -0.88 -12.56
C SER A 69 28.37 -2.01 -11.57
N GLY A 70 27.47 -2.99 -11.38
CA GLY A 70 27.66 -4.12 -10.47
C GLY A 70 27.25 -3.84 -9.01
N GLN A 71 26.74 -2.66 -8.70
CA GLN A 71 26.30 -2.29 -7.36
C GLN A 71 25.00 -3.00 -7.01
N PRO A 72 24.87 -3.60 -5.80
CA PRO A 72 23.63 -4.23 -5.38
C PRO A 72 22.52 -3.18 -5.22
N THR A 73 21.27 -3.61 -5.44
CA THR A 73 20.10 -2.75 -5.29
C THR A 73 19.37 -3.07 -4.00
N MET A 74 18.73 -2.06 -3.44
CA MET A 74 17.91 -2.16 -2.23
C MET A 74 16.56 -1.49 -2.46
N VAL A 75 15.47 -2.14 -2.05
CA VAL A 75 14.16 -1.50 -2.00
C VAL A 75 13.70 -1.33 -0.55
N LEU A 76 13.34 -0.09 -0.19
CA LEU A 76 12.69 0.23 1.07
C LEU A 76 11.18 0.19 0.85
N LEU A 77 10.50 -0.66 1.62
CA LEU A 77 9.04 -0.79 1.64
C LEU A 77 8.50 -0.35 2.99
N GLY A 78 7.38 0.36 3.00
CA GLY A 78 6.74 0.76 4.24
C GLY A 78 5.52 1.65 4.04
N ASN A 79 5.07 2.23 5.15
CA ASN A 79 3.92 3.12 5.20
C ASN A 79 4.33 4.56 5.57
N SER A 80 3.38 5.36 6.08
CA SER A 80 3.63 6.75 6.49
C SER A 80 4.77 6.90 7.52
N ILE A 81 5.00 5.90 8.35
CA ILE A 81 6.09 5.92 9.34
C ILE A 81 7.46 5.92 8.63
N LEU A 82 7.62 5.14 7.58
CA LEU A 82 8.82 5.19 6.74
C LEU A 82 8.91 6.51 5.96
N LEU A 83 7.79 6.99 5.41
CA LEU A 83 7.75 8.22 4.63
C LEU A 83 8.23 9.43 5.42
N GLU A 84 7.74 9.56 6.64
CA GLU A 84 8.02 10.69 7.53
C GLU A 84 9.23 10.44 8.42
N GLY A 85 9.60 9.16 8.61
CA GLY A 85 10.73 8.77 9.44
C GLY A 85 12.07 8.80 8.73
N VAL A 86 12.12 8.77 7.40
CA VAL A 86 13.38 8.72 6.64
C VAL A 86 13.45 9.87 5.64
N ASP A 87 14.44 10.73 5.80
CA ASP A 87 14.87 11.67 4.76
C ASP A 87 15.52 10.87 3.62
N PHE A 88 14.70 10.52 2.63
CA PHE A 88 15.13 9.62 1.55
C PHE A 88 16.28 10.16 0.70
N PRO A 89 16.34 11.45 0.32
CA PRO A 89 17.50 12.02 -0.35
C PRO A 89 18.80 11.82 0.43
N SER A 90 18.81 12.15 1.71
CA SER A 90 19.97 11.98 2.60
C SER A 90 20.32 10.50 2.78
N PHE A 91 19.33 9.65 3.01
CA PHE A 91 19.53 8.20 3.12
C PHE A 91 20.17 7.62 1.85
N ARG A 92 19.63 7.96 0.68
CA ARG A 92 20.15 7.52 -0.61
C ARG A 92 21.60 7.98 -0.82
N SER A 93 21.92 9.22 -0.42
CA SER A 93 23.28 9.75 -0.46
C SER A 93 24.22 8.96 0.45
N MET A 94 23.84 8.70 1.70
CA MET A 94 24.64 7.93 2.66
C MET A 94 24.88 6.49 2.20
N MET A 95 23.90 5.88 1.54
CA MET A 95 23.99 4.49 1.06
C MET A 95 24.64 4.36 -0.32
N SER A 96 24.91 5.46 -1.02
CA SER A 96 25.33 5.49 -2.43
C SER A 96 26.59 4.70 -2.75
N SER A 97 27.49 4.49 -1.78
CA SER A 97 28.68 3.64 -1.96
C SER A 97 28.40 2.15 -1.82
N LYS A 98 27.29 1.77 -1.18
CA LYS A 98 26.92 0.37 -0.88
C LYS A 98 25.80 -0.13 -1.78
N TYR A 99 24.79 0.70 -2.04
CA TYR A 99 23.55 0.31 -2.70
C TYR A 99 23.02 1.39 -3.65
N ASP A 100 22.38 0.96 -4.74
CA ASP A 100 21.40 1.79 -5.44
C ASP A 100 20.04 1.57 -4.78
N VAL A 101 19.48 2.64 -4.19
CA VAL A 101 18.33 2.57 -3.29
C VAL A 101 17.05 3.02 -3.99
N TYR A 102 16.06 2.16 -3.98
CA TYR A 102 14.67 2.40 -4.40
C TYR A 102 13.77 2.51 -3.18
N ARG A 103 12.64 3.16 -3.35
CA ARG A 103 11.64 3.30 -2.30
C ARG A 103 10.25 3.07 -2.87
N LEU A 104 9.42 2.35 -2.13
CA LEU A 104 7.98 2.27 -2.35
C LEU A 104 7.27 2.42 -1.01
N VAL A 105 6.63 3.56 -0.82
CA VAL A 105 5.90 3.89 0.40
C VAL A 105 4.44 4.18 0.07
N ILE A 106 3.55 3.44 0.71
CA ILE A 106 2.12 3.64 0.59
C ILE A 106 1.55 3.87 1.99
N GLU A 107 1.07 5.08 2.25
CA GLU A 107 0.56 5.47 3.56
C GLU A 107 -0.65 4.62 3.96
N GLN A 108 -0.86 4.45 5.25
CA GLN A 108 -1.98 3.69 5.83
C GLN A 108 -2.02 2.21 5.41
N THR A 109 -0.90 1.64 5.00
CA THR A 109 -0.79 0.21 4.71
C THR A 109 -0.23 -0.53 5.91
N GLU A 110 -0.61 -1.80 6.01
CA GLU A 110 -0.11 -2.75 6.97
C GLU A 110 0.53 -3.95 6.26
N TYR A 111 0.85 -5.00 7.02
CA TYR A 111 1.55 -6.17 6.54
C TYR A 111 0.95 -6.76 5.26
N LEU A 112 -0.37 -7.03 5.23
CA LEU A 112 -1.01 -7.70 4.10
C LEU A 112 -0.90 -6.90 2.80
N ASP A 113 -1.12 -5.59 2.86
CA ASP A 113 -0.96 -4.72 1.69
C ASP A 113 0.46 -4.83 1.12
N LEU A 114 1.47 -4.67 1.98
CA LEU A 114 2.87 -4.66 1.56
C LEU A 114 3.36 -6.03 1.10
N TYR A 115 2.89 -7.12 1.73
CA TYR A 115 3.18 -8.49 1.31
C TYR A 115 2.70 -8.75 -0.12
N TYR A 116 1.43 -8.43 -0.43
CA TYR A 116 0.87 -8.66 -1.76
C TYR A 116 1.46 -7.73 -2.82
N ILE A 117 1.78 -6.49 -2.45
CA ILE A 117 2.49 -5.56 -3.35
C ILE A 117 3.90 -6.08 -3.65
N LEU A 118 4.65 -6.51 -2.65
CA LEU A 118 5.99 -7.10 -2.85
C LEU A 118 5.91 -8.34 -3.75
N ARG A 119 4.94 -9.22 -3.53
CA ARG A 119 4.70 -10.41 -4.36
C ARG A 119 4.41 -10.02 -5.81
N THR A 120 3.58 -9.00 -6.02
CA THR A 120 3.31 -8.43 -7.35
C THR A 120 4.59 -7.88 -8.01
N LEU A 121 5.41 -7.12 -7.29
CA LEU A 121 6.68 -6.61 -7.81
C LEU A 121 7.57 -7.74 -8.29
N PHE A 122 7.74 -8.79 -7.49
CA PHE A 122 8.54 -9.94 -7.85
C PHE A 122 8.00 -10.67 -9.09
N ARG A 123 6.68 -10.90 -9.16
CA ARG A 123 6.05 -11.54 -10.32
C ARG A 123 6.20 -10.71 -11.60
N ARG A 124 6.22 -9.40 -11.48
CA ARG A 124 6.41 -8.48 -12.61
C ARG A 124 7.87 -8.28 -13.01
N GLY A 125 8.80 -8.93 -12.35
CA GLY A 125 10.20 -8.98 -12.76
C GLY A 125 11.16 -8.20 -11.89
N SER A 126 10.70 -7.54 -10.85
CA SER A 126 11.58 -6.90 -9.86
C SER A 126 12.45 -7.94 -9.15
N ARG A 127 13.73 -7.67 -9.00
CA ARG A 127 14.72 -8.56 -8.38
C ARG A 127 15.71 -7.77 -7.54
N PRO A 128 15.24 -6.99 -6.54
CA PRO A 128 16.18 -6.28 -5.66
C PRO A 128 17.07 -7.28 -4.95
N HIS A 129 18.33 -6.90 -4.72
CA HIS A 129 19.24 -7.71 -3.92
C HIS A 129 18.82 -7.73 -2.44
N ASP A 130 18.37 -6.59 -1.93
CA ASP A 130 17.87 -6.43 -0.58
C ASP A 130 16.44 -5.85 -0.55
N VAL A 131 15.59 -6.44 0.26
CA VAL A 131 14.27 -5.92 0.63
C VAL A 131 14.33 -5.48 2.08
N VAL A 132 14.10 -4.19 2.33
CA VAL A 132 14.03 -3.61 3.66
C VAL A 132 12.58 -3.21 3.93
N LEU A 133 11.89 -3.93 4.81
CA LEU A 133 10.53 -3.64 5.22
C LEU A 133 10.56 -2.86 6.53
N CYS A 134 10.10 -1.60 6.50
CA CYS A 134 10.03 -0.73 7.67
C CYS A 134 8.58 -0.58 8.13
N LEU A 135 8.25 -1.24 9.25
CA LEU A 135 6.92 -1.23 9.86
C LEU A 135 7.02 -1.25 11.38
N GLY A 136 6.14 -0.52 12.06
CA GLY A 136 5.88 -0.73 13.49
C GLY A 136 5.35 -2.13 13.74
N VAL A 137 5.53 -2.64 14.95
CA VAL A 137 5.07 -3.99 15.31
C VAL A 137 3.56 -4.12 15.18
N ASP A 138 2.81 -3.10 15.57
CA ASP A 138 1.36 -3.01 15.41
C ASP A 138 0.92 -3.16 13.95
N HIS A 139 1.63 -2.54 13.01
CA HIS A 139 1.38 -2.68 11.57
C HIS A 139 1.86 -4.02 11.03
N LEU A 140 2.92 -4.60 11.60
CA LEU A 140 3.39 -5.94 11.23
C LEU A 140 2.37 -7.01 11.61
N VAL A 141 1.67 -6.87 12.74
CA VAL A 141 0.67 -7.82 13.24
C VAL A 141 -0.77 -7.40 12.98
N GLY A 142 -1.01 -6.20 12.47
CA GLY A 142 -2.33 -5.67 12.12
C GLY A 142 -2.97 -6.42 10.95
N ASP A 143 -4.28 -6.59 11.02
CA ASP A 143 -5.07 -7.29 9.98
C ASP A 143 -5.81 -6.31 9.06
N ASN A 144 -5.57 -5.00 9.22
CA ASN A 144 -6.18 -4.01 8.36
C ASN A 144 -5.60 -4.05 6.95
N ILE A 145 -6.43 -3.77 5.99
CA ILE A 145 -6.08 -3.68 4.58
C ILE A 145 -6.58 -2.33 4.07
N ARG A 146 -5.72 -1.58 3.41
CA ARG A 146 -6.13 -0.32 2.78
C ARG A 146 -7.06 -0.54 1.58
N GLY A 147 -7.27 -1.79 1.24
CA GLY A 147 -8.37 -2.27 0.39
C GLY A 147 -8.33 -1.72 -1.02
N GLU A 148 -9.37 -0.95 -1.36
CA GLU A 148 -9.58 -0.46 -2.72
C GLU A 148 -8.39 0.32 -3.28
N PHE A 149 -7.68 1.06 -2.44
CA PHE A 149 -6.52 1.84 -2.89
C PHE A 149 -5.35 0.94 -3.30
N THR A 150 -5.02 -0.06 -2.48
CA THR A 150 -3.87 -0.95 -2.72
C THR A 150 -4.16 -1.99 -3.80
N ALA A 151 -5.43 -2.33 -4.05
CA ALA A 151 -5.85 -3.24 -5.13
C ALA A 151 -5.32 -2.82 -6.52
N ARG A 152 -5.05 -1.53 -6.73
CA ARG A 152 -4.47 -0.99 -7.98
C ARG A 152 -3.02 -1.43 -8.21
N TYR A 153 -2.31 -1.73 -7.13
CA TYR A 153 -0.88 -2.09 -7.12
C TYR A 153 -0.65 -3.59 -6.96
N GLN A 154 -1.71 -4.39 -6.93
CA GLN A 154 -1.68 -5.84 -6.79
C GLN A 154 -2.10 -6.52 -8.10
N ASP A 155 -1.63 -7.74 -8.35
CA ASP A 155 -2.14 -8.54 -9.46
C ASP A 155 -3.51 -9.15 -9.12
N ALA A 156 -4.36 -9.39 -10.12
CA ALA A 156 -5.69 -9.96 -9.92
C ALA A 156 -5.66 -11.33 -9.21
N THR A 157 -4.61 -12.13 -9.43
CA THR A 157 -4.39 -13.40 -8.74
C THR A 157 -4.07 -13.20 -7.26
N ASP A 158 -3.37 -12.12 -6.91
CA ASP A 158 -3.05 -11.76 -5.55
C ASP A 158 -4.28 -11.26 -4.81
N LEU A 159 -5.14 -10.47 -5.48
CA LEU A 159 -6.45 -10.10 -4.95
C LEU A 159 -7.33 -11.30 -4.66
N ALA A 160 -7.39 -12.27 -5.56
CA ALA A 160 -8.17 -13.49 -5.37
C ALA A 160 -7.66 -14.34 -4.20
N ASP A 161 -6.35 -14.35 -3.99
CA ASP A 161 -5.72 -15.03 -2.86
C ASP A 161 -6.00 -14.30 -1.54
N LEU A 162 -5.86 -12.98 -1.51
CA LEU A 162 -6.22 -12.12 -0.38
C LEU A 162 -7.68 -12.31 0.05
N VAL A 163 -8.61 -12.27 -0.91
CA VAL A 163 -10.04 -12.47 -0.66
C VAL A 163 -10.32 -13.81 0.02
N ARG A 164 -9.67 -14.89 -0.45
CA ARG A 164 -9.85 -16.23 0.12
C ARG A 164 -9.23 -16.34 1.50
N ARG A 165 -8.03 -15.78 1.68
CA ARG A 165 -7.28 -15.85 2.93
C ARG A 165 -8.00 -15.12 4.06
N GLU A 166 -8.46 -13.90 3.80
CA GLU A 166 -9.10 -13.04 4.79
C GLU A 166 -10.63 -13.22 4.84
N HIS A 167 -11.19 -14.18 4.09
CA HIS A 167 -12.62 -14.47 4.05
C HIS A 167 -13.49 -13.22 3.80
N LEU A 168 -13.03 -12.37 2.86
CA LEU A 168 -13.72 -11.12 2.59
C LEU A 168 -15.13 -11.34 2.07
N ASP A 169 -16.07 -10.53 2.54
CA ASP A 169 -17.45 -10.57 2.08
C ASP A 169 -17.60 -10.18 0.59
N ALA A 170 -18.76 -10.49 0.00
CA ALA A 170 -19.01 -10.26 -1.42
C ALA A 170 -18.91 -8.78 -1.81
N THR A 171 -19.31 -7.85 -0.93
CA THR A 171 -19.25 -6.41 -1.20
C THR A 171 -17.81 -5.92 -1.24
N THR A 172 -17.04 -6.26 -0.24
CA THR A 172 -15.60 -5.93 -0.14
C THR A 172 -14.83 -6.55 -1.30
N THR A 173 -15.08 -7.83 -1.62
CA THR A 173 -14.50 -8.53 -2.76
C THR A 173 -14.79 -7.80 -4.07
N THR A 174 -16.05 -7.46 -4.32
CA THR A 174 -16.47 -6.75 -5.54
C THR A 174 -15.79 -5.38 -5.63
N ASN A 175 -15.72 -4.65 -4.50
CA ASN A 175 -15.05 -3.36 -4.43
C ASN A 175 -13.56 -3.46 -4.79
N TYR A 176 -12.86 -4.49 -4.32
CA TYR A 176 -11.44 -4.68 -4.63
C TYR A 176 -11.21 -4.98 -6.11
N PHE A 177 -12.02 -5.84 -6.71
CA PHE A 177 -11.92 -6.12 -8.13
C PHE A 177 -12.24 -4.88 -8.98
N PHE A 178 -13.27 -4.12 -8.66
CA PHE A 178 -13.55 -2.87 -9.38
C PHE A 178 -12.42 -1.85 -9.20
N ALA A 179 -11.85 -1.73 -8.02
CA ALA A 179 -10.75 -0.82 -7.76
C ALA A 179 -9.47 -1.19 -8.52
N HIS A 180 -9.26 -2.48 -8.78
CA HIS A 180 -8.12 -2.96 -9.57
C HIS A 180 -8.17 -2.46 -11.03
N TRP A 181 -9.35 -2.40 -11.64
CA TRP A 181 -9.49 -2.00 -13.04
C TRP A 181 -9.90 -0.54 -13.25
N SER A 182 -10.54 0.09 -12.27
CA SER A 182 -11.03 1.47 -12.36
C SER A 182 -10.26 2.41 -11.42
N GLY A 183 -9.53 3.34 -12.01
CA GLY A 183 -8.85 4.40 -11.26
C GLY A 183 -9.84 5.27 -10.46
N TRP A 184 -10.99 5.59 -11.05
CA TRP A 184 -12.06 6.31 -10.36
C TRP A 184 -12.53 5.54 -9.11
N PHE A 185 -12.81 4.26 -9.28
CA PHE A 185 -13.34 3.45 -8.18
C PHE A 185 -12.31 3.27 -7.05
N GLY A 186 -11.05 2.98 -7.39
CA GLY A 186 -9.97 2.79 -6.43
C GLY A 186 -9.56 4.05 -5.67
N THR A 187 -9.89 5.24 -6.20
CA THR A 187 -9.50 6.51 -5.57
C THR A 187 -10.68 7.34 -5.09
N ARG A 188 -11.91 6.83 -5.24
CA ARG A 188 -13.13 7.55 -4.87
C ARG A 188 -13.14 8.07 -3.43
N THR A 189 -12.54 7.32 -2.50
CA THR A 189 -12.44 7.70 -1.10
C THR A 189 -11.49 8.89 -0.92
N GLU A 190 -10.36 8.90 -1.62
CA GLU A 190 -9.39 10.00 -1.57
C GLU A 190 -9.95 11.26 -2.25
N ILE A 191 -10.64 11.09 -3.37
CA ILE A 191 -11.34 12.20 -4.05
C ILE A 191 -12.42 12.79 -3.14
N ARG A 192 -13.18 11.94 -2.43
CA ARG A 192 -14.18 12.39 -1.45
C ARG A 192 -13.54 13.17 -0.30
N LYS A 193 -12.46 12.66 0.28
CA LYS A 193 -11.71 13.35 1.35
C LYS A 193 -11.20 14.70 0.87
N TRP A 194 -10.62 14.76 -0.32
CA TRP A 194 -10.13 16.00 -0.92
C TRP A 194 -11.24 17.03 -1.15
N LEU A 195 -12.40 16.59 -1.66
CA LEU A 195 -13.56 17.45 -1.88
C LEU A 195 -14.11 17.97 -0.55
N LEU A 196 -14.26 17.11 0.45
CA LEU A 196 -14.73 17.47 1.79
C LEU A 196 -13.80 18.49 2.44
N ALA A 197 -12.49 18.30 2.35
CA ALA A 197 -11.51 19.25 2.90
C ALA A 197 -11.59 20.65 2.26
N ARG A 198 -12.07 20.74 1.02
CA ARG A 198 -12.28 22.04 0.34
C ARG A 198 -13.59 22.71 0.69
N VAL A 199 -14.66 21.91 0.86
CA VAL A 199 -16.01 22.43 1.13
C VAL A 199 -16.21 22.67 2.63
N MET A 200 -15.53 21.89 3.47
CA MET A 200 -15.64 21.91 4.93
C MET A 200 -14.23 21.81 5.56
N PRO A 201 -13.47 22.90 5.63
CA PRO A 201 -12.07 22.89 6.10
C PRO A 201 -11.90 22.27 7.50
N ASP A 202 -12.91 22.40 8.38
CA ASP A 202 -12.87 21.92 9.76
C ASP A 202 -13.19 20.42 9.92
N VAL A 203 -13.65 19.74 8.84
CA VAL A 203 -13.97 18.31 8.90
C VAL A 203 -12.74 17.45 9.12
N GLY A 204 -11.55 17.91 8.73
CA GLY A 204 -10.28 17.20 8.99
C GLY A 204 -10.03 16.95 10.48
N GLY A 205 -10.30 17.93 11.32
CA GLY A 205 -10.23 17.79 12.78
C GLY A 205 -11.28 16.83 13.35
N LEU A 206 -12.51 16.90 12.82
CA LEU A 206 -13.60 16.06 13.29
C LEU A 206 -13.39 14.57 12.91
N THR A 207 -12.91 14.28 11.70
CA THR A 207 -12.62 12.90 11.28
C THR A 207 -11.44 12.30 12.04
N THR A 208 -10.46 13.10 12.44
CA THR A 208 -9.35 12.65 13.29
C THR A 208 -9.87 12.29 14.69
N VAL A 209 -10.73 13.12 15.27
CA VAL A 209 -11.31 12.85 16.61
C VAL A 209 -12.29 11.67 16.59
N LEU A 210 -13.10 11.53 15.55
CA LEU A 210 -14.10 10.46 15.45
C LEU A 210 -13.50 9.13 14.96
N GLY A 211 -12.39 9.16 14.24
CA GLY A 211 -11.71 7.99 13.69
C GLY A 211 -10.67 7.35 14.62
N PHE A 212 -10.27 8.05 15.68
CA PHE A 212 -9.29 7.53 16.62
C PHE A 212 -9.95 6.51 17.56
N ARG A 213 -9.89 5.23 17.18
CA ARG A 213 -10.06 4.13 18.11
C ARG A 213 -8.66 3.65 18.49
N PRO A 214 -8.25 3.74 19.75
CA PRO A 214 -7.01 3.11 20.17
C PRO A 214 -7.12 1.62 19.83
N ALA A 215 -6.14 1.11 19.09
CA ALA A 215 -6.05 -0.33 18.85
C ALA A 215 -5.97 -1.04 20.19
N PRO A 216 -6.66 -2.17 20.38
CA PRO A 216 -6.52 -2.95 21.62
C PRO A 216 -5.05 -3.31 21.82
N ALA A 217 -4.57 -3.17 23.04
CA ALA A 217 -3.22 -3.59 23.38
C ALA A 217 -3.08 -5.10 23.08
N LEU A 218 -2.18 -5.43 22.16
CA LEU A 218 -1.89 -6.82 21.80
C LEU A 218 -1.08 -7.47 22.93
N SER A 219 -1.43 -8.70 23.27
CA SER A 219 -0.60 -9.50 24.18
C SER A 219 0.70 -9.93 23.50
N GLU A 220 1.77 -10.11 24.27
CA GLU A 220 3.06 -10.60 23.74
C GLU A 220 2.90 -11.92 22.98
N SER A 221 2.03 -12.82 23.47
CA SER A 221 1.76 -14.10 22.81
C SER A 221 1.10 -13.93 21.43
N GLU A 222 0.17 -13.00 21.27
CA GLU A 222 -0.45 -12.70 19.98
C GLU A 222 0.55 -12.06 19.02
N VAL A 223 1.36 -11.11 19.52
CA VAL A 223 2.44 -10.51 18.73
C VAL A 223 3.40 -11.59 18.26
N ARG A 224 3.84 -12.49 19.15
CA ARG A 224 4.74 -13.58 18.79
C ARG A 224 4.15 -14.48 17.72
N LEU A 225 2.91 -14.94 17.91
CA LEU A 225 2.24 -15.87 16.98
C LEU A 225 2.08 -15.26 15.59
N LYS A 226 1.53 -14.05 15.52
CA LYS A 226 1.30 -13.37 14.24
C LYS A 226 2.60 -12.97 13.55
N SER A 227 3.57 -12.44 14.31
CA SER A 227 4.87 -12.06 13.75
C SER A 227 5.62 -13.26 13.20
N GLU A 228 5.61 -14.41 13.90
CA GLU A 228 6.27 -15.61 13.42
C GLU A 228 5.73 -16.07 12.06
N ALA A 229 4.40 -16.15 11.93
CA ALA A 229 3.76 -16.55 10.67
C ALA A 229 4.13 -15.58 9.52
N ARG A 230 4.03 -14.27 9.77
CA ARG A 230 4.27 -13.23 8.77
C ARG A 230 5.73 -13.10 8.36
N LEU A 231 6.63 -13.24 9.31
CA LEU A 231 8.07 -13.25 9.03
C LEU A 231 8.47 -14.47 8.19
N ARG A 232 7.90 -15.65 8.48
CA ARG A 232 8.12 -16.86 7.65
C ARG A 232 7.61 -16.67 6.22
N GLU A 233 6.43 -16.09 6.04
CA GLU A 233 5.86 -15.81 4.72
C GLU A 233 6.74 -14.82 3.94
N LEU A 234 7.15 -13.70 4.55
CA LEU A 234 8.05 -12.73 3.92
C LEU A 234 9.39 -13.35 3.55
N LYS A 235 9.96 -14.15 4.46
CA LYS A 235 11.22 -14.84 4.19
C LYS A 235 11.08 -15.79 3.02
N THR A 236 10.06 -16.63 3.03
CA THR A 236 9.79 -17.60 1.93
C THR A 236 9.65 -16.86 0.60
N LEU A 237 8.88 -15.76 0.59
CA LEU A 237 8.70 -14.94 -0.60
C LEU A 237 10.04 -14.35 -1.08
N CYS A 238 10.84 -13.76 -0.19
CA CYS A 238 12.12 -13.18 -0.57
C CYS A 238 13.12 -14.25 -1.04
N ASP A 239 13.19 -15.39 -0.35
CA ASP A 239 14.07 -16.50 -0.70
C ASP A 239 13.75 -17.08 -2.09
N GLU A 240 12.45 -17.20 -2.45
CA GLU A 240 11.99 -17.67 -3.78
C GLU A 240 12.56 -16.79 -4.90
N TYR A 241 12.70 -15.50 -4.66
CA TYR A 241 13.20 -14.55 -5.66
C TYR A 241 14.66 -14.13 -5.44
N GLY A 242 15.36 -14.77 -4.50
CA GLY A 242 16.78 -14.55 -4.24
C GLY A 242 17.12 -13.21 -3.58
N ALA A 243 16.14 -12.58 -2.93
CA ALA A 243 16.31 -11.32 -2.21
C ALA A 243 16.58 -11.54 -0.73
N ARG A 244 17.43 -10.73 -0.11
CA ARG A 244 17.67 -10.74 1.33
C ARG A 244 16.63 -9.87 2.03
N LEU A 245 15.97 -10.42 3.04
CA LEU A 245 14.97 -9.70 3.85
C LEU A 245 15.63 -9.06 5.06
N THR A 246 15.35 -7.78 5.27
CA THR A 246 15.64 -7.05 6.52
C THR A 246 14.36 -6.38 7.00
N ILE A 247 14.01 -6.55 8.25
CA ILE A 247 12.92 -5.83 8.92
C ILE A 247 13.51 -4.68 9.71
N VAL A 248 12.92 -3.50 9.60
CA VAL A 248 13.26 -2.32 10.39
C VAL A 248 12.07 -1.95 11.25
N ILE A 249 12.26 -1.92 12.54
CA ILE A 249 11.25 -1.41 13.49
C ILE A 249 11.58 0.06 13.77
N PRO A 250 10.72 1.00 13.34
CA PRO A 250 10.91 2.42 13.56
C PRO A 250 10.70 2.80 15.02
N PRO A 251 11.23 3.95 15.49
CA PRO A 251 11.02 4.42 16.85
C PRO A 251 9.56 4.83 17.07
N THR A 252 9.14 4.71 18.33
CA THR A 252 7.84 5.17 18.84
C THR A 252 8.02 5.80 20.22
N LEU A 253 7.11 6.68 20.64
CA LEU A 253 7.09 7.23 22.00
C LEU A 253 6.65 6.19 23.03
N SER A 254 5.88 5.19 22.65
CA SER A 254 5.51 4.10 23.56
C SER A 254 6.78 3.37 24.03
N LYS A 255 6.86 3.09 25.33
CA LYS A 255 7.98 2.31 25.89
C LYS A 255 7.84 0.82 25.60
N GLU A 256 6.64 0.35 25.33
CA GLU A 256 6.31 -1.04 25.04
C GLU A 256 5.77 -1.13 23.61
N ASP A 257 6.61 -1.59 22.70
CA ASP A 257 6.26 -1.80 21.31
C ASP A 257 6.48 -3.25 20.85
N HIS A 258 6.85 -4.16 21.77
CA HIS A 258 7.16 -5.56 21.48
C HIS A 258 8.26 -5.80 20.41
N ALA A 259 9.08 -4.79 20.10
CA ALA A 259 10.13 -4.90 19.08
C ALA A 259 11.15 -6.01 19.39
N GLU A 260 11.44 -6.25 20.67
CA GLU A 260 12.36 -7.30 21.10
C GLU A 260 11.81 -8.71 20.81
N VAL A 261 10.48 -8.91 20.87
CA VAL A 261 9.82 -10.17 20.47
C VAL A 261 10.06 -10.45 18.98
N VAL A 262 9.85 -9.43 18.13
CA VAL A 262 10.10 -9.54 16.69
C VAL A 262 11.59 -9.76 16.40
N SER A 263 12.48 -9.09 17.14
CA SER A 263 13.93 -9.27 17.02
C SER A 263 14.37 -10.68 17.43
N ALA A 264 13.80 -11.25 18.48
CA ALA A 264 14.06 -12.64 18.88
C ALA A 264 13.62 -13.63 17.80
N LEU A 265 12.41 -13.46 17.26
CA LEU A 265 11.89 -14.26 16.15
C LEU A 265 12.77 -14.13 14.90
N GLY A 266 13.24 -12.92 14.59
CA GLY A 266 14.18 -12.70 13.49
C GLY A 266 15.43 -13.57 13.61
N ARG A 267 16.03 -13.65 14.81
CA ARG A 267 17.19 -14.52 15.07
C ARG A 267 16.85 -16.01 14.89
N GLU A 268 15.69 -16.44 15.40
CA GLU A 268 15.22 -17.84 15.26
C GLU A 268 15.01 -18.21 13.80
N LEU A 269 14.52 -17.30 12.97
CA LEU A 269 14.20 -17.50 11.55
C LEU A 269 15.34 -17.16 10.58
N GLY A 270 16.46 -16.63 11.09
CA GLY A 270 17.56 -16.18 10.24
C GLY A 270 17.22 -14.91 9.42
N ILE A 271 16.33 -14.06 9.94
CA ILE A 271 15.95 -12.77 9.37
C ILE A 271 16.64 -11.66 10.14
N ARG A 272 17.25 -10.73 9.42
CA ARG A 272 17.83 -9.53 10.04
C ARG A 272 16.72 -8.58 10.48
N VAL A 273 16.59 -8.35 11.79
CA VAL A 273 15.68 -7.36 12.37
C VAL A 273 16.51 -6.25 13.00
N LEU A 274 16.28 -5.02 12.59
CA LEU A 274 16.98 -3.83 13.05
C LEU A 274 16.03 -2.95 13.86
N ILE A 275 16.52 -2.51 15.02
CA ILE A 275 15.90 -1.52 15.89
C ILE A 275 16.90 -0.36 16.01
N PRO A 276 17.00 0.53 15.01
CA PRO A 276 18.03 1.58 14.98
C PRO A 276 17.95 2.52 16.16
N VAL A 277 16.73 2.71 16.69
CA VAL A 277 16.42 3.50 17.88
C VAL A 277 15.38 2.74 18.68
N LYS A 278 15.66 2.52 19.97
CA LYS A 278 14.72 1.82 20.85
C LYS A 278 13.46 2.67 21.13
N ALA A 279 12.35 1.99 21.31
CA ALA A 279 11.08 2.59 21.71
C ALA A 279 11.23 3.43 22.98
N GLY A 280 10.59 4.59 23.03
CA GLY A 280 10.60 5.50 24.18
C GLY A 280 11.95 6.15 24.50
N THR A 281 12.96 6.07 23.61
CA THR A 281 14.28 6.68 23.83
C THR A 281 14.51 7.98 23.07
N MET A 282 13.68 8.29 22.08
CA MET A 282 13.71 9.60 21.42
C MET A 282 12.87 10.61 22.19
N GLU A 283 13.30 11.88 22.15
CA GLU A 283 12.56 12.98 22.75
C GLU A 283 11.23 13.20 22.03
N GLU A 284 10.19 13.53 22.79
CA GLU A 284 8.84 13.84 22.23
C GLU A 284 8.87 14.97 21.21
N SER A 285 9.76 15.95 21.39
CA SER A 285 9.98 17.08 20.48
C SER A 285 10.40 16.65 19.05
N LEU A 286 10.87 15.43 18.85
CA LEU A 286 11.25 14.85 17.56
C LEU A 286 10.08 14.16 16.83
N PHE A 287 8.91 14.11 17.47
CA PHE A 287 7.69 13.59 16.88
C PHE A 287 6.73 14.72 16.51
N ARG A 288 5.95 14.50 15.43
CA ARG A 288 4.84 15.35 15.06
C ARG A 288 3.57 14.95 15.82
N ASP A 289 3.41 13.69 16.03
CA ASP A 289 2.36 13.01 16.81
C ASP A 289 3.02 11.81 17.50
N GLY A 290 2.30 10.97 18.21
CA GLY A 290 2.90 9.92 19.04
C GLY A 290 3.75 8.87 18.29
N PHE A 291 3.76 8.85 16.95
CA PHE A 291 4.42 7.81 16.13
C PHE A 291 5.04 8.31 14.82
N HIS A 292 4.64 9.47 14.29
CA HIS A 292 5.31 10.06 13.13
C HIS A 292 6.40 11.02 13.58
N LEU A 293 7.59 10.85 13.03
CA LEU A 293 8.69 11.77 13.26
C LEU A 293 8.45 13.10 12.51
N ASN A 294 8.93 14.20 13.09
CA ASN A 294 9.10 15.44 12.37
C ASN A 294 10.43 15.46 11.61
N SER A 295 10.75 16.54 10.89
CA SER A 295 11.98 16.64 10.08
C SER A 295 13.26 16.39 10.90
N SER A 296 13.36 16.94 12.10
CA SER A 296 14.54 16.72 12.96
C SER A 296 14.63 15.28 13.46
N GLY A 297 13.50 14.66 13.80
CA GLY A 297 13.43 13.25 14.16
C GLY A 297 13.81 12.35 12.98
N ALA A 298 13.35 12.70 11.78
CA ALA A 298 13.70 11.98 10.55
C ALA A 298 15.21 12.03 10.25
N GLU A 299 15.86 13.17 10.42
CA GLU A 299 17.32 13.29 10.26
C GLU A 299 18.07 12.35 11.21
N VAL A 300 17.69 12.35 12.49
CA VAL A 300 18.29 11.48 13.51
C VAL A 300 18.08 10.00 13.17
N PHE A 301 16.85 9.62 12.84
CA PHE A 301 16.54 8.23 12.50
C PHE A 301 17.22 7.78 11.22
N THR A 302 17.26 8.64 10.19
CA THR A 302 17.94 8.37 8.92
C THR A 302 19.43 8.05 9.12
N ALA A 303 20.13 8.87 9.89
CA ALA A 303 21.55 8.64 10.20
C ALA A 303 21.77 7.31 10.95
N LYS A 304 20.92 7.01 11.94
CA LYS A 304 20.98 5.75 12.67
C LYS A 304 20.69 4.54 11.79
N LEU A 305 19.64 4.62 10.96
CA LEU A 305 19.30 3.55 10.03
C LEU A 305 20.42 3.27 9.03
N ALA A 306 20.99 4.33 8.42
CA ALA A 306 22.09 4.18 7.47
C ALA A 306 23.36 3.59 8.11
N SER A 307 23.59 3.84 9.39
CA SER A 307 24.77 3.31 10.10
C SER A 307 24.68 1.81 10.41
N VAL A 308 23.48 1.24 10.45
CA VAL A 308 23.24 -0.17 10.78
C VAL A 308 22.90 -1.04 9.59
N LEU A 309 22.62 -0.43 8.41
CA LEU A 309 22.47 -1.11 7.12
C LEU A 309 23.80 -1.22 6.38
#